data_63379442ce153e30776cd7773d798baf
#
_entry.id   63379442ce153e30776cd7773d798baf
#
_cell.length_a   1.000
_cell.length_b   1.000
_cell.length_c   1.000
_cell.angle_alpha   90.00
_cell.angle_beta   90.00
_cell.angle_gamma   90.00
#
_symmetry.space_group_name_H-M   'P 1'
#
loop_
_entity.id
_entity.type
_entity.pdbx_description
1 polymer ?
#
loop_
_entity_poly.entity_id
_entity_poly.type
_entity_poly.pdbx_seq_one_letter_code
_entity_poly.pdbx_strand_id
1 'polypeptide(L)'
;MKRILPFLITLCFTNSIFSQTTGDLFRILSDEYSALTVRNDLMRDAKKEILLCTYIIEGDEIGYNNLKILAEAAQSGVQVKMILDGLGKRVPTEMLLYMKDRGVQVKIYNKKNWKRPFMIYRRLHGKMLVADGQYCLIGGRNLNDQYYRMDSVGNFLDREVLIRSDQAVDEARKHFNEMWNHEVLCTDLEGSFNPDNRKQYQLLLDSAALSVKSQMPRLRKVRGVDMVNPSDAVKPTANPVHFVYPSFTYRKNGRIRRSNRIDRRVTHALQELVDAADSTLEIESAYFMLTRGWFKCLKAARKRGVRIRVITNSATSNDLPIIQAVYANRRGRYRRAGIELYEYCGIRMVHLKTLTIDKQVAMIGSYNLDQTSEKRNTEVAAWVNDPFVALQQQKLFEKYLAQCQPPGGECPASMSVLNEEQKKRKRKVKWLRFTLAPLVGLVL
;
A
#
# COMPACT_ATOMS: atom_id res chain seq x y z
N MET A 1 -37.91 42.95 -34.99
CA MET A 1 -38.10 41.87 -33.95
C MET A 1 -36.84 41.01 -33.93
N LYS A 2 -35.93 41.26 -32.97
CA LYS A 2 -34.71 40.47 -32.74
C LYS A 2 -35.03 39.43 -31.68
N ARG A 3 -34.96 38.13 -32.03
CA ARG A 3 -35.09 37.02 -31.08
C ARG A 3 -33.79 36.87 -30.35
N ILE A 4 -33.85 37.05 -29.02
CA ILE A 4 -32.78 36.74 -28.06
C ILE A 4 -32.94 35.29 -27.69
N LEU A 5 -31.90 34.48 -27.99
CA LEU A 5 -31.77 33.08 -27.60
C LEU A 5 -31.21 33.06 -26.16
N PRO A 6 -31.81 32.37 -25.16
CA PRO A 6 -31.21 32.24 -23.85
C PRO A 6 -30.11 31.18 -23.90
N PHE A 7 -28.92 31.60 -23.50
CA PHE A 7 -27.79 30.70 -23.22
C PHE A 7 -28.13 29.94 -21.93
N LEU A 8 -28.48 28.65 -22.06
CA LEU A 8 -28.53 27.74 -20.93
C LEU A 8 -27.09 27.42 -20.50
N ILE A 9 -26.64 28.05 -19.44
CA ILE A 9 -25.43 27.63 -18.71
C ILE A 9 -25.82 26.36 -17.93
N THR A 10 -25.46 25.20 -18.49
CA THR A 10 -25.52 23.94 -17.77
C THR A 10 -24.41 23.96 -16.70
N LEU A 11 -24.76 24.34 -15.48
CA LEU A 11 -23.90 24.12 -14.32
C LEU A 11 -23.72 22.61 -14.12
N CYS A 12 -22.64 22.06 -14.62
CA CYS A 12 -22.15 20.75 -14.19
C CYS A 12 -21.75 20.89 -12.72
N PHE A 13 -22.65 20.52 -11.83
CA PHE A 13 -22.29 20.19 -10.44
C PHE A 13 -21.40 18.95 -10.48
N THR A 14 -20.10 19.15 -10.56
CA THR A 14 -19.16 18.15 -10.13
C THR A 14 -19.40 17.98 -8.64
N ASN A 15 -20.06 16.89 -8.25
CA ASN A 15 -20.13 16.46 -6.85
C ASN A 15 -18.69 16.26 -6.39
N SER A 16 -18.09 17.31 -5.85
CA SER A 16 -16.79 17.26 -5.18
C SER A 16 -16.93 16.27 -4.03
N ILE A 17 -16.21 15.16 -4.13
CA ILE A 17 -16.10 14.14 -3.06
C ILE A 17 -15.56 14.77 -1.76
N PHE A 18 -15.10 16.00 -1.84
CA PHE A 18 -14.42 16.79 -0.80
C PHE A 18 -15.35 17.84 -0.19
N SER A 19 -16.54 17.45 0.26
CA SER A 19 -17.39 18.31 1.11
C SER A 19 -16.59 18.78 2.33
N GLN A 20 -16.68 20.09 2.66
CA GLN A 20 -16.02 20.72 3.83
C GLN A 20 -16.61 20.21 5.14
N THR A 21 -16.24 19.01 5.56
CA THR A 21 -16.47 18.53 6.92
C THR A 21 -15.30 18.97 7.80
N THR A 22 -15.58 19.66 8.90
CA THR A 22 -14.57 20.00 9.92
C THR A 22 -14.13 18.72 10.66
N GLY A 23 -12.82 18.59 10.98
CA GLY A 23 -12.25 17.46 11.70
C GLY A 23 -11.39 16.55 10.84
N ASP A 24 -10.64 15.67 11.48
CA ASP A 24 -9.77 14.69 10.84
C ASP A 24 -10.61 13.64 10.10
N LEU A 25 -10.04 13.07 9.02
CA LEU A 25 -10.64 12.02 8.23
C LEU A 25 -9.69 10.83 8.14
N PHE A 26 -10.22 9.63 8.41
CA PHE A 26 -9.56 8.36 8.17
C PHE A 26 -10.49 7.44 7.38
N ARG A 27 -10.49 7.54 6.04
CA ARG A 27 -11.40 6.81 5.17
C ARG A 27 -10.74 5.57 4.58
N ILE A 28 -11.28 4.41 4.91
CA ILE A 28 -10.80 3.12 4.39
C ILE A 28 -11.22 2.94 2.92
N LEU A 29 -10.28 2.59 2.06
CA LEU A 29 -10.49 2.26 0.65
C LEU A 29 -10.17 0.77 0.44
N SER A 30 -11.19 -0.07 0.58
CA SER A 30 -11.05 -1.52 0.56
C SER A 30 -11.21 -2.13 -0.83
N ASP A 31 -11.90 -1.44 -1.73
CA ASP A 31 -12.15 -1.90 -3.11
C ASP A 31 -11.32 -1.13 -4.14
N GLU A 32 -11.13 -1.76 -5.30
CA GLU A 32 -10.26 -1.26 -6.35
C GLU A 32 -10.85 -0.02 -7.05
N TYR A 33 -12.19 0.05 -7.19
CA TYR A 33 -12.87 1.19 -7.79
C TYR A 33 -12.68 2.46 -6.95
N SER A 34 -12.98 2.37 -5.65
CA SER A 34 -12.83 3.51 -4.74
C SER A 34 -11.39 3.96 -4.62
N ALA A 35 -10.44 3.01 -4.52
CA ALA A 35 -9.02 3.32 -4.44
C ALA A 35 -8.52 4.04 -5.70
N LEU A 36 -8.90 3.55 -6.90
CA LEU A 36 -8.49 4.16 -8.16
C LEU A 36 -9.15 5.53 -8.37
N THR A 37 -10.45 5.65 -8.08
CA THR A 37 -11.19 6.91 -8.21
C THR A 37 -10.59 7.98 -7.31
N VAL A 38 -10.45 7.71 -6.00
CA VAL A 38 -9.89 8.66 -5.03
C VAL A 38 -8.47 9.07 -5.42
N ARG A 39 -7.62 8.13 -5.82
CA ARG A 39 -6.25 8.42 -6.26
C ARG A 39 -6.24 9.34 -7.48
N ASN A 40 -7.03 9.02 -8.50
CA ASN A 40 -7.10 9.83 -9.72
C ASN A 40 -7.64 11.23 -9.43
N ASP A 41 -8.67 11.35 -8.60
CA ASP A 41 -9.28 12.63 -8.25
C ASP A 41 -8.31 13.49 -7.43
N LEU A 42 -7.61 12.93 -6.43
CA LEU A 42 -6.57 13.65 -5.69
C LEU A 42 -5.49 14.25 -6.60
N MET A 43 -5.06 13.50 -7.62
CA MET A 43 -4.03 13.97 -8.54
C MET A 43 -4.56 15.00 -9.56
N ARG A 44 -5.83 14.85 -10.02
CA ARG A 44 -6.45 15.79 -10.98
C ARG A 44 -6.87 17.11 -10.34
N ASP A 45 -7.34 17.03 -9.09
CA ASP A 45 -7.89 18.20 -8.38
C ASP A 45 -6.80 19.02 -7.67
N ALA A 46 -5.58 18.49 -7.56
CA ALA A 46 -4.45 19.19 -6.96
C ALA A 46 -4.17 20.53 -7.65
N LYS A 47 -3.88 21.57 -6.84
CA LYS A 47 -3.63 22.94 -7.30
C LYS A 47 -2.22 23.43 -7.00
N LYS A 48 -1.53 22.85 -6.01
CA LYS A 48 -0.24 23.33 -5.52
C LYS A 48 0.85 22.29 -5.69
N GLU A 49 0.67 21.11 -5.08
CA GLU A 49 1.70 20.07 -5.09
C GLU A 49 1.12 18.65 -5.11
N ILE A 50 1.85 17.75 -5.77
CA ILE A 50 1.68 16.30 -5.68
C ILE A 50 3.02 15.68 -5.30
N LEU A 51 3.04 14.94 -4.17
CA LEU A 51 4.20 14.21 -3.70
C LEU A 51 3.86 12.72 -3.74
N LEU A 52 4.46 11.98 -4.66
CA LEU A 52 4.21 10.55 -4.85
C LEU A 52 5.47 9.73 -4.56
N CYS A 53 5.37 8.73 -3.67
CA CYS A 53 6.37 7.68 -3.59
C CYS A 53 5.73 6.30 -3.70
N THR A 54 6.40 5.38 -4.41
CA THR A 54 5.92 4.01 -4.59
C THR A 54 7.07 3.02 -4.77
N TYR A 55 6.81 1.78 -4.32
CA TYR A 55 7.76 0.69 -4.53
C TYR A 55 7.74 0.20 -5.97
N ILE A 56 6.56 -0.20 -6.48
CA ILE A 56 6.42 -0.68 -7.86
C ILE A 56 5.58 0.30 -8.67
N ILE A 57 6.07 0.60 -9.88
CA ILE A 57 5.31 1.17 -10.98
C ILE A 57 5.63 0.34 -12.23
N GLU A 58 4.61 -0.14 -12.93
CA GLU A 58 4.77 -0.94 -14.15
C GLU A 58 4.37 -0.17 -15.41
N GLY A 59 4.88 -0.62 -16.55
CA GLY A 59 4.51 -0.10 -17.87
C GLY A 59 3.22 -0.74 -18.38
N ASP A 60 2.18 -0.72 -17.54
CA ASP A 60 0.84 -1.26 -17.79
C ASP A 60 -0.23 -0.14 -17.78
N GLU A 61 -1.50 -0.52 -17.87
CA GLU A 61 -2.60 0.45 -17.97
C GLU A 61 -2.67 1.38 -16.75
N ILE A 62 -2.56 0.84 -15.54
CA ILE A 62 -2.60 1.62 -14.30
C ILE A 62 -1.36 2.49 -14.14
N GLY A 63 -0.18 1.94 -14.40
CA GLY A 63 1.07 2.71 -14.33
C GLY A 63 1.05 3.90 -15.27
N TYR A 64 0.73 3.69 -16.55
CA TYR A 64 0.68 4.77 -17.54
C TYR A 64 -0.47 5.75 -17.31
N ASN A 65 -1.65 5.30 -16.84
CA ASN A 65 -2.73 6.21 -16.45
C ASN A 65 -2.31 7.17 -15.33
N ASN A 66 -1.62 6.66 -14.30
CA ASN A 66 -1.10 7.52 -13.23
C ASN A 66 -0.06 8.50 -13.77
N LEU A 67 0.88 8.06 -14.61
CA LEU A 67 1.87 8.94 -15.23
C LEU A 67 1.22 10.03 -16.09
N LYS A 68 0.17 9.71 -16.86
CA LYS A 68 -0.60 10.70 -17.62
C LYS A 68 -1.14 11.81 -16.71
N ILE A 69 -1.85 11.45 -15.66
CA ILE A 69 -2.46 12.42 -14.75
C ILE A 69 -1.39 13.32 -14.10
N LEU A 70 -0.25 12.73 -13.69
CA LEU A 70 0.87 13.49 -13.12
C LEU A 70 1.49 14.46 -14.13
N ALA A 71 1.63 14.04 -15.40
CA ALA A 71 2.14 14.92 -16.47
C ALA A 71 1.17 16.08 -16.74
N GLU A 72 -0.13 15.82 -16.82
CA GLU A 72 -1.17 16.84 -16.99
C GLU A 72 -1.19 17.84 -15.83
N ALA A 73 -1.08 17.36 -14.59
CA ALA A 73 -0.99 18.20 -13.40
C ALA A 73 0.25 19.12 -13.45
N ALA A 74 1.42 18.55 -13.78
CA ALA A 74 2.66 19.34 -13.90
C ALA A 74 2.57 20.42 -14.97
N GLN A 75 1.97 20.09 -16.13
CA GLN A 75 1.76 21.07 -17.21
C GLN A 75 0.73 22.15 -16.85
N SER A 76 -0.18 21.87 -15.91
CA SER A 76 -1.13 22.85 -15.38
C SER A 76 -0.53 23.71 -14.26
N GLY A 77 0.79 23.60 -14.00
CA GLY A 77 1.52 24.40 -13.02
C GLY A 77 1.58 23.81 -11.61
N VAL A 78 1.08 22.59 -11.40
CA VAL A 78 1.20 21.89 -10.11
C VAL A 78 2.63 21.38 -9.91
N GLN A 79 3.23 21.57 -8.75
CA GLN A 79 4.54 21.01 -8.43
C GLN A 79 4.43 19.49 -8.21
N VAL A 80 4.89 18.70 -9.18
CA VAL A 80 4.84 17.22 -9.09
C VAL A 80 6.22 16.66 -8.82
N LYS A 81 6.36 15.94 -7.68
CA LYS A 81 7.56 15.22 -7.27
C LYS A 81 7.28 13.73 -7.12
N MET A 82 8.11 12.89 -7.72
CA MET A 82 7.97 11.45 -7.69
C MET A 82 9.25 10.76 -7.24
N ILE A 83 9.16 9.89 -6.22
CA ILE A 83 10.25 9.01 -5.79
C ILE A 83 9.86 7.57 -6.14
N LEU A 84 10.70 6.91 -6.95
CA LEU A 84 10.52 5.52 -7.35
C LEU A 84 11.62 4.63 -6.78
N ASP A 85 11.29 3.44 -6.33
CA ASP A 85 12.30 2.47 -5.91
C ASP A 85 13.14 2.00 -7.10
N GLY A 86 14.45 1.93 -6.92
CA GLY A 86 15.40 1.58 -7.98
C GLY A 86 15.29 0.15 -8.52
N LEU A 87 14.65 -0.79 -7.78
CA LEU A 87 14.35 -2.14 -8.25
C LEU A 87 12.88 -2.34 -8.63
N GLY A 88 11.98 -1.56 -8.01
CA GLY A 88 10.55 -1.64 -8.27
C GLY A 88 10.09 -0.84 -9.49
N LYS A 89 10.98 0.00 -10.02
CA LYS A 89 10.72 0.73 -11.26
C LYS A 89 10.74 -0.23 -12.47
N ARG A 90 9.59 -0.54 -13.03
CA ARG A 90 9.41 -1.44 -14.18
C ARG A 90 8.85 -0.74 -15.42
N VAL A 91 8.87 0.59 -15.43
CA VAL A 91 8.63 1.41 -16.61
C VAL A 91 9.96 1.69 -17.33
N PRO A 92 9.97 1.85 -18.65
CA PRO A 92 11.16 2.28 -19.40
C PRO A 92 11.75 3.57 -18.85
N THR A 93 13.07 3.68 -18.80
CA THR A 93 13.74 4.91 -18.36
C THR A 93 13.35 6.09 -19.24
N GLU A 94 13.21 5.87 -20.54
CA GLU A 94 12.78 6.87 -21.52
C GLU A 94 11.40 7.45 -21.18
N MET A 95 10.43 6.65 -20.72
CA MET A 95 9.15 7.13 -20.22
C MET A 95 9.33 8.10 -19.04
N LEU A 96 10.23 7.80 -18.11
CA LEU A 96 10.50 8.70 -16.99
C LEU A 96 11.22 9.98 -17.42
N LEU A 97 12.08 9.91 -18.44
CA LEU A 97 12.68 11.10 -19.07
C LEU A 97 11.62 11.93 -19.77
N TYR A 98 10.65 11.30 -20.44
CA TYR A 98 9.46 11.98 -20.97
C TYR A 98 8.67 12.67 -19.85
N MET A 99 8.46 12.04 -18.70
CA MET A 99 7.81 12.69 -17.56
C MET A 99 8.57 13.94 -17.08
N LYS A 100 9.92 13.91 -17.06
CA LYS A 100 10.74 15.08 -16.75
C LYS A 100 10.56 16.19 -17.79
N ASP A 101 10.52 15.87 -19.08
CA ASP A 101 10.22 16.81 -20.19
C ASP A 101 8.85 17.46 -20.01
N ARG A 102 7.88 16.76 -19.38
CA ARG A 102 6.54 17.27 -19.06
C ARG A 102 6.46 18.03 -17.72
N GLY A 103 7.58 18.28 -17.04
CA GLY A 103 7.66 19.06 -15.81
C GLY A 103 7.59 18.25 -14.51
N VAL A 104 7.49 16.92 -14.58
CA VAL A 104 7.50 16.06 -13.39
C VAL A 104 8.93 15.88 -12.87
N GLN A 105 9.17 16.18 -11.60
CA GLN A 105 10.47 15.93 -10.97
C GLN A 105 10.55 14.48 -10.51
N VAL A 106 11.57 13.74 -10.97
CA VAL A 106 11.71 12.30 -10.68
C VAL A 106 13.03 12.01 -10.00
N LYS A 107 12.98 11.33 -8.85
CA LYS A 107 14.15 10.76 -8.18
C LYS A 107 14.01 9.25 -8.01
N ILE A 108 15.17 8.57 -8.04
CA ILE A 108 15.26 7.12 -7.86
C ILE A 108 15.83 6.81 -6.48
N TYR A 109 15.06 6.09 -5.68
CA TYR A 109 15.47 5.64 -4.35
C TYR A 109 16.35 4.38 -4.47
N ASN A 110 17.53 4.46 -3.88
CA ASN A 110 18.49 3.35 -3.77
C ASN A 110 18.71 2.61 -5.09
N LYS A 111 19.11 3.37 -6.13
CA LYS A 111 19.57 2.83 -7.42
C LYS A 111 20.69 1.80 -7.17
N LYS A 112 20.65 0.70 -7.92
CA LYS A 112 21.67 -0.35 -7.84
C LYS A 112 23.07 0.27 -7.95
N ASN A 113 23.89 0.08 -6.91
CA ASN A 113 25.25 0.60 -6.85
C ASN A 113 26.22 -0.51 -6.47
N TRP A 114 27.11 -0.86 -7.40
CA TRP A 114 28.11 -1.93 -7.23
C TRP A 114 29.11 -1.62 -6.09
N LYS A 115 29.34 -0.34 -5.79
CA LYS A 115 30.22 0.08 -4.69
C LYS A 115 29.56 -0.12 -3.31
N ARG A 116 28.24 -0.40 -3.27
CA ARG A 116 27.46 -0.58 -2.03
C ARG A 116 26.48 -1.76 -2.15
N PRO A 117 26.98 -2.99 -2.39
CA PRO A 117 26.13 -4.15 -2.72
C PRO A 117 25.13 -4.49 -1.62
N PHE A 118 25.48 -4.31 -0.34
CA PHE A 118 24.58 -4.59 0.79
C PHE A 118 23.43 -3.59 0.95
N MET A 119 23.46 -2.43 0.28
CA MET A 119 22.35 -1.50 0.28
C MET A 119 21.18 -1.95 -0.60
N ILE A 120 21.41 -2.88 -1.53
CA ILE A 120 20.37 -3.37 -2.44
C ILE A 120 19.11 -3.90 -1.73
N TYR A 121 19.25 -4.34 -0.49
CA TYR A 121 18.15 -4.87 0.33
C TYR A 121 17.30 -3.78 1.01
N ARG A 122 17.64 -2.49 0.88
CA ARG A 122 16.87 -1.38 1.44
C ARG A 122 15.96 -0.84 0.38
N ARG A 123 14.65 -1.05 0.56
CA ARG A 123 13.66 -0.68 -0.44
C ARG A 123 12.75 0.43 0.06
N LEU A 124 12.35 1.28 -0.88
CA LEU A 124 11.24 2.20 -0.69
C LEU A 124 9.94 1.40 -0.71
N HIS A 125 9.51 0.89 0.43
CA HIS A 125 8.32 0.04 0.49
C HIS A 125 7.06 0.80 0.92
N GLY A 126 7.19 2.00 1.47
CA GLY A 126 6.07 2.93 1.68
C GLY A 126 5.46 3.35 0.34
N LYS A 127 4.12 3.33 0.26
CA LYS A 127 3.33 3.83 -0.87
C LYS A 127 2.52 4.98 -0.34
N MET A 128 2.77 6.17 -0.87
CA MET A 128 2.20 7.40 -0.36
C MET A 128 1.98 8.41 -1.47
N LEU A 129 0.82 9.05 -1.45
CA LEU A 129 0.48 10.20 -2.28
C LEU A 129 0.02 11.33 -1.35
N VAL A 130 0.68 12.47 -1.41
CA VAL A 130 0.22 13.70 -0.74
C VAL A 130 -0.23 14.69 -1.80
N ALA A 131 -1.40 15.29 -1.63
CA ALA A 131 -1.96 16.29 -2.50
C ALA A 131 -2.22 17.60 -1.73
N ASP A 132 -1.66 18.71 -2.22
CA ASP A 132 -1.82 20.08 -1.74
C ASP A 132 -1.48 20.30 -0.23
N GLY A 133 -0.82 19.33 0.41
CA GLY A 133 -0.60 19.34 1.84
C GLY A 133 -1.88 19.20 2.67
N GLN A 134 -2.99 18.77 2.06
CA GLN A 134 -4.30 18.60 2.71
C GLN A 134 -4.72 17.14 2.83
N TYR A 135 -4.32 16.31 1.88
CA TYR A 135 -4.69 14.91 1.82
C TYR A 135 -3.46 14.02 1.71
N CYS A 136 -3.51 12.88 2.38
CA CYS A 136 -2.54 11.81 2.22
C CYS A 136 -3.25 10.48 1.97
N LEU A 137 -2.80 9.74 0.95
CA LEU A 137 -3.25 8.38 0.65
C LEU A 137 -2.09 7.43 0.88
N ILE A 138 -2.27 6.45 1.77
CA ILE A 138 -1.28 5.41 2.05
C ILE A 138 -1.90 4.02 2.08
N GLY A 139 -1.07 2.99 1.94
CA GLY A 139 -1.49 1.59 2.07
C GLY A 139 -0.53 0.61 1.42
N GLY A 140 -1.06 -0.51 0.99
CA GLY A 140 -0.24 -1.57 0.36
C GLY A 140 -0.18 -1.49 -1.16
N ARG A 141 -1.11 -0.80 -1.86
CA ARG A 141 -1.20 -0.83 -3.33
C ARG A 141 -0.02 -0.16 -4.01
N ASN A 142 0.57 -0.88 -4.96
CA ASN A 142 1.50 -0.34 -5.95
C ASN A 142 0.76 0.20 -7.18
N LEU A 143 1.49 0.78 -8.13
CA LEU A 143 0.94 1.36 -9.36
C LEU A 143 1.09 0.35 -10.52
N ASN A 144 0.26 -0.69 -10.51
CA ASN A 144 0.16 -1.66 -11.58
C ASN A 144 -1.21 -2.38 -11.58
N ASP A 145 -1.53 -3.03 -12.68
CA ASP A 145 -2.83 -3.63 -12.99
C ASP A 145 -3.32 -4.63 -11.94
N GLN A 146 -2.41 -5.39 -11.33
CA GLN A 146 -2.74 -6.42 -10.35
C GLN A 146 -3.44 -5.88 -9.10
N TYR A 147 -3.17 -4.63 -8.70
CA TYR A 147 -3.81 -4.02 -7.53
C TYR A 147 -5.19 -3.43 -7.80
N TYR A 148 -5.60 -3.37 -9.10
CA TYR A 148 -6.85 -2.73 -9.51
C TYR A 148 -7.75 -3.64 -10.36
N ARG A 149 -7.54 -4.96 -10.31
CA ARG A 149 -8.29 -5.96 -11.10
C ARG A 149 -8.26 -5.73 -12.61
N MET A 150 -7.22 -5.14 -13.11
CA MET A 150 -6.99 -5.00 -14.56
C MET A 150 -6.29 -6.23 -15.15
N ASP A 151 -5.54 -6.97 -14.33
CA ASP A 151 -4.91 -8.23 -14.72
C ASP A 151 -5.96 -9.38 -14.81
N SER A 152 -5.80 -10.26 -15.79
CA SER A 152 -6.65 -11.42 -15.97
C SER A 152 -6.38 -12.53 -14.95
N VAL A 153 -5.17 -12.64 -14.39
CA VAL A 153 -4.74 -13.82 -13.66
C VAL A 153 -4.25 -13.55 -12.22
N GLY A 154 -3.62 -12.44 -11.95
CA GLY A 154 -2.81 -12.26 -10.74
C GLY A 154 -3.23 -11.14 -9.80
N ASN A 155 -4.53 -10.94 -9.55
CA ASN A 155 -4.96 -9.79 -8.76
C ASN A 155 -4.70 -9.93 -7.26
N PHE A 156 -4.45 -8.78 -6.60
CA PHE A 156 -4.20 -8.68 -5.18
C PHE A 156 -5.40 -8.13 -4.42
N LEU A 157 -5.57 -8.59 -3.17
CA LEU A 157 -6.45 -7.99 -2.18
C LEU A 157 -5.61 -7.00 -1.38
N ASP A 158 -5.93 -5.73 -1.46
CA ASP A 158 -5.18 -4.71 -0.72
C ASP A 158 -6.09 -3.60 -0.21
N ARG A 159 -5.57 -2.77 0.69
CA ARG A 159 -6.30 -1.69 1.35
C ARG A 159 -5.45 -0.45 1.44
N GLU A 160 -6.08 0.70 1.21
CA GLU A 160 -5.51 2.01 1.41
C GLU A 160 -6.38 2.82 2.37
N VAL A 161 -5.85 3.90 2.88
CA VAL A 161 -6.58 4.88 3.66
C VAL A 161 -6.33 6.28 3.10
N LEU A 162 -7.42 7.02 2.90
CA LEU A 162 -7.39 8.45 2.65
C LEU A 162 -7.43 9.18 3.99
N ILE A 163 -6.45 10.03 4.23
CA ILE A 163 -6.28 10.83 5.44
C ILE A 163 -6.43 12.30 5.07
N ARG A 164 -7.23 13.03 5.86
CA ARG A 164 -7.20 14.48 5.97
C ARG A 164 -7.01 14.80 7.45
N SER A 165 -5.86 15.33 7.80
CA SER A 165 -5.45 15.71 9.14
C SER A 165 -4.21 16.59 9.00
N ASP A 166 -4.25 17.81 9.52
CA ASP A 166 -3.12 18.73 9.38
C ASP A 166 -1.83 18.11 9.92
N GLN A 167 -1.89 17.48 11.08
CA GLN A 167 -0.73 16.85 11.70
C GLN A 167 -0.23 15.63 10.89
N ALA A 168 -1.11 14.69 10.55
CA ALA A 168 -0.70 13.45 9.88
C ALA A 168 -0.20 13.72 8.45
N VAL A 169 -0.82 14.66 7.73
CA VAL A 169 -0.40 15.04 6.38
C VAL A 169 0.93 15.81 6.41
N ASP A 170 1.15 16.68 7.41
CA ASP A 170 2.43 17.37 7.57
C ASP A 170 3.57 16.38 7.89
N GLU A 171 3.34 15.38 8.73
CA GLU A 171 4.29 14.30 8.97
C GLU A 171 4.58 13.49 7.69
N ALA A 172 3.57 13.22 6.87
CA ALA A 172 3.76 12.55 5.58
C ALA A 172 4.62 13.41 4.61
N ARG A 173 4.38 14.73 4.56
CA ARG A 173 5.21 15.67 3.79
C ARG A 173 6.65 15.72 4.30
N LYS A 174 6.86 15.76 5.62
CA LYS A 174 8.19 15.71 6.23
C LYS A 174 8.94 14.44 5.82
N HIS A 175 8.28 13.29 5.92
CA HIS A 175 8.86 12.02 5.48
C HIS A 175 9.28 12.04 4.00
N PHE A 176 8.38 12.49 3.11
CA PHE A 176 8.71 12.61 1.70
C PHE A 176 9.93 13.51 1.48
N ASN A 177 9.96 14.69 2.12
CA ASN A 177 11.03 15.66 1.96
C ASN A 177 12.36 15.17 2.57
N GLU A 178 12.34 14.42 3.67
CA GLU A 178 13.54 13.77 4.20
C GLU A 178 14.15 12.80 3.19
N MET A 179 13.30 11.97 2.53
CA MET A 179 13.76 11.07 1.48
C MET A 179 14.24 11.83 0.24
N TRP A 180 13.46 12.81 -0.23
CA TRP A 180 13.77 13.61 -1.40
C TRP A 180 15.12 14.29 -1.32
N ASN A 181 15.46 14.84 -0.14
CA ASN A 181 16.71 15.55 0.12
C ASN A 181 17.85 14.63 0.58
N HIS A 182 17.65 13.30 0.55
CA HIS A 182 18.69 12.36 0.96
C HIS A 182 19.62 12.01 -0.21
N GLU A 183 20.71 12.74 -0.38
CA GLU A 183 21.65 12.67 -1.51
C GLU A 183 22.21 11.27 -1.82
N VAL A 184 22.31 10.39 -0.81
CA VAL A 184 22.85 9.04 -0.97
C VAL A 184 21.78 8.02 -1.42
N LEU A 185 20.56 8.18 -0.91
CA LEU A 185 19.48 7.23 -1.15
C LEU A 185 18.55 7.66 -2.29
N CYS A 186 18.36 8.97 -2.49
CA CYS A 186 17.52 9.50 -3.55
C CYS A 186 18.37 10.31 -4.53
N THR A 187 18.56 9.79 -5.72
CA THR A 187 19.34 10.44 -6.78
C THR A 187 18.43 10.88 -7.91
N ASP A 188 18.80 11.97 -8.56
CA ASP A 188 18.09 12.43 -9.75
C ASP A 188 18.13 11.38 -10.87
N LEU A 189 17.09 11.35 -11.68
CA LEU A 189 17.08 10.59 -12.91
C LEU A 189 17.95 11.33 -13.94
N GLU A 190 19.07 10.70 -14.31
CA GLU A 190 20.00 11.23 -15.31
C GLU A 190 19.50 10.97 -16.74
N GLY A 191 19.94 11.81 -17.68
CA GLY A 191 19.62 11.73 -19.09
C GLY A 191 18.63 12.81 -19.54
N SER A 192 18.47 12.90 -20.86
CA SER A 192 17.53 13.78 -21.56
C SER A 192 16.56 12.95 -22.39
N PHE A 193 15.36 13.44 -22.53
CA PHE A 193 14.35 12.83 -23.40
C PHE A 193 14.65 13.14 -24.88
N ASN A 194 14.48 12.15 -25.77
CA ASN A 194 14.51 12.38 -27.20
C ASN A 194 13.14 12.92 -27.68
N PRO A 195 13.06 14.18 -28.15
CA PRO A 195 11.80 14.80 -28.58
C PRO A 195 11.09 14.06 -29.72
N ASP A 196 11.81 13.33 -30.56
CA ASP A 196 11.23 12.56 -31.68
C ASP A 196 10.26 11.47 -31.19
N ASN A 197 10.48 10.97 -29.98
CA ASN A 197 9.65 9.92 -29.35
C ASN A 197 8.40 10.51 -28.64
N ARG A 198 8.22 11.84 -28.61
CA ARG A 198 7.14 12.50 -27.85
C ARG A 198 5.75 11.98 -28.20
N LYS A 199 5.45 11.87 -29.50
CA LYS A 199 4.16 11.39 -29.99
C LYS A 199 3.89 9.95 -29.55
N GLN A 200 4.89 9.08 -29.57
CA GLN A 200 4.79 7.68 -29.16
C GLN A 200 4.43 7.57 -27.68
N TYR A 201 5.15 8.27 -26.80
CA TYR A 201 4.89 8.22 -25.36
C TYR A 201 3.56 8.87 -24.98
N GLN A 202 3.18 9.96 -25.65
CA GLN A 202 1.86 10.56 -25.47
C GLN A 202 0.73 9.56 -25.82
N LEU A 203 0.83 8.86 -26.94
CA LEU A 203 -0.13 7.85 -27.37
C LEU A 203 -0.23 6.68 -26.38
N LEU A 204 0.89 6.23 -25.80
CA LEU A 204 0.89 5.20 -24.77
C LEU A 204 0.10 5.63 -23.53
N LEU A 205 0.33 6.86 -23.05
CA LEU A 205 -0.38 7.41 -21.90
C LEU A 205 -1.87 7.60 -22.18
N ASP A 206 -2.23 8.09 -23.37
CA ASP A 206 -3.63 8.30 -23.77
C ASP A 206 -4.38 6.99 -23.93
N SER A 207 -3.76 6.00 -24.56
CA SER A 207 -4.34 4.65 -24.69
C SER A 207 -4.61 4.00 -23.33
N ALA A 208 -3.65 4.06 -22.43
CA ALA A 208 -3.81 3.51 -21.07
C ALA A 208 -4.95 4.20 -20.30
N ALA A 209 -5.03 5.53 -20.39
CA ALA A 209 -6.11 6.27 -19.74
C ALA A 209 -7.49 5.94 -20.30
N LEU A 210 -7.60 5.74 -21.62
CA LEU A 210 -8.84 5.30 -22.26
C LEU A 210 -9.22 3.88 -21.83
N SER A 211 -8.25 2.97 -21.77
CA SER A 211 -8.47 1.61 -21.30
C SER A 211 -8.96 1.60 -19.83
N VAL A 212 -8.27 2.28 -18.93
CA VAL A 212 -8.69 2.40 -17.52
C VAL A 212 -10.11 2.98 -17.44
N LYS A 213 -10.41 4.05 -18.18
CA LYS A 213 -11.75 4.66 -18.22
C LYS A 213 -12.81 3.65 -18.66
N SER A 214 -12.53 2.82 -19.66
CA SER A 214 -13.45 1.79 -20.16
C SER A 214 -13.74 0.68 -19.14
N GLN A 215 -12.80 0.40 -18.23
CA GLN A 215 -12.93 -0.61 -17.18
C GLN A 215 -13.65 -0.10 -15.91
N MET A 216 -13.78 1.21 -15.72
CA MET A 216 -14.40 1.77 -14.52
C MET A 216 -15.84 1.28 -14.26
N PRO A 217 -16.75 1.14 -15.29
CA PRO A 217 -18.07 0.60 -15.07
C PRO A 217 -18.04 -0.83 -14.53
N ARG A 218 -17.13 -1.69 -15.03
CA ARG A 218 -16.93 -3.05 -14.54
C ARG A 218 -16.48 -3.06 -13.08
N LEU A 219 -15.49 -2.25 -12.72
CA LEU A 219 -15.01 -2.13 -11.36
C LEU A 219 -16.10 -1.63 -10.42
N ARG A 220 -16.90 -0.66 -10.86
CA ARG A 220 -18.05 -0.15 -10.10
C ARG A 220 -19.10 -1.25 -9.84
N LYS A 221 -19.38 -2.11 -10.82
CA LYS A 221 -20.31 -3.24 -10.66
C LYS A 221 -19.79 -4.27 -9.64
N VAL A 222 -18.51 -4.60 -9.72
CA VAL A 222 -17.87 -5.56 -8.79
C VAL A 222 -17.78 -4.99 -7.37
N ARG A 223 -17.66 -3.66 -7.23
CA ARG A 223 -17.67 -2.96 -5.94
C ARG A 223 -18.87 -3.36 -5.06
N GLY A 224 -20.07 -3.51 -5.62
CA GLY A 224 -21.28 -3.88 -4.87
C GLY A 224 -21.14 -5.18 -4.08
N VAL A 225 -20.20 -6.06 -4.47
CA VAL A 225 -19.87 -7.31 -3.76
C VAL A 225 -18.86 -7.08 -2.63
N ASP A 226 -18.02 -6.04 -2.74
CA ASP A 226 -16.87 -5.84 -1.84
C ASP A 226 -17.04 -4.69 -0.83
N MET A 227 -18.09 -3.87 -0.94
CA MET A 227 -18.27 -2.74 -0.04
C MET A 227 -19.00 -3.07 1.27
N VAL A 228 -18.44 -2.58 2.36
CA VAL A 228 -19.17 -2.12 3.53
C VAL A 228 -19.95 -0.86 3.08
N ASN A 229 -21.20 -0.76 3.47
CA ASN A 229 -22.19 0.19 2.99
C ASN A 229 -21.63 1.60 2.64
N PRO A 230 -21.84 2.13 1.42
CA PRO A 230 -21.28 3.42 1.00
C PRO A 230 -21.65 4.62 1.89
N SER A 231 -22.81 4.57 2.54
CA SER A 231 -23.27 5.61 3.48
C SER A 231 -22.42 5.70 4.76
N ASP A 232 -21.68 4.60 5.11
CA ASP A 232 -20.86 4.58 6.31
C ASP A 232 -19.45 5.15 6.07
N ALA A 233 -19.14 5.57 4.86
CA ALA A 233 -17.76 5.69 4.40
C ALA A 233 -17.06 7.02 4.74
N VAL A 234 -17.77 8.08 5.12
CA VAL A 234 -17.16 9.41 5.27
C VAL A 234 -17.74 10.14 6.48
N LYS A 235 -17.26 9.76 7.67
CA LYS A 235 -17.46 10.60 8.86
C LYS A 235 -16.11 11.12 9.33
N PRO A 236 -16.01 12.40 9.72
CA PRO A 236 -14.84 12.88 10.43
C PRO A 236 -14.65 12.09 11.71
N THR A 237 -13.42 11.78 12.06
CA THR A 237 -13.10 11.21 13.36
C THR A 237 -12.95 12.32 14.40
N ALA A 238 -13.43 12.09 15.60
CA ALA A 238 -13.21 12.99 16.74
C ALA A 238 -11.81 12.86 17.33
N ASN A 239 -11.10 11.77 17.02
CA ASN A 239 -9.77 11.48 17.54
C ASN A 239 -8.70 11.80 16.50
N PRO A 240 -7.50 12.21 16.93
CA PRO A 240 -6.39 12.52 16.02
C PRO A 240 -5.98 11.29 15.21
N VAL A 241 -5.65 11.52 13.95
CA VAL A 241 -5.03 10.53 13.08
C VAL A 241 -3.52 10.57 13.30
N HIS A 242 -2.95 9.43 13.59
CA HIS A 242 -1.50 9.27 13.77
C HIS A 242 -0.87 8.73 12.49
N PHE A 243 0.28 9.31 12.12
CA PHE A 243 1.11 8.85 11.01
C PHE A 243 2.51 8.54 11.52
N VAL A 244 3.09 7.42 11.11
CA VAL A 244 4.43 7.00 11.52
C VAL A 244 5.26 6.56 10.32
N TYR A 245 6.53 6.95 10.34
CA TYR A 245 7.52 6.67 9.31
C TYR A 245 8.92 6.55 9.90
N PRO A 246 9.86 5.87 9.23
CA PRO A 246 11.25 5.82 9.66
C PRO A 246 11.96 7.13 9.34
N SER A 247 12.79 7.63 10.24
CA SER A 247 13.65 8.76 9.96
C SER A 247 15.02 8.32 9.46
N PHE A 248 15.59 9.17 8.62
CA PHE A 248 16.98 9.07 8.12
C PHE A 248 17.93 9.97 8.87
N THR A 249 17.44 10.69 9.87
CA THR A 249 18.24 11.62 10.67
C THR A 249 18.36 11.15 12.12
N TYR A 250 19.51 11.39 12.73
CA TYR A 250 19.75 11.15 14.15
C TYR A 250 20.59 12.28 14.73
N ARG A 251 20.49 12.52 16.04
CA ARG A 251 21.34 13.47 16.74
C ARG A 251 22.60 12.79 17.29
N LYS A 252 23.78 13.38 17.03
CA LYS A 252 25.05 12.98 17.63
C LYS A 252 25.82 14.24 18.04
N ASN A 253 26.15 14.34 19.32
CA ASN A 253 26.84 15.49 19.91
C ASN A 253 26.13 16.82 19.57
N GLY A 254 24.80 16.89 19.76
CA GLY A 254 23.98 18.07 19.48
C GLY A 254 23.76 18.41 18.02
N ARG A 255 24.43 17.74 17.09
CA ARG A 255 24.32 17.97 15.63
C ARG A 255 23.41 16.92 14.97
N ILE A 256 22.54 17.37 14.06
CA ILE A 256 21.73 16.49 13.22
C ILE A 256 22.65 15.86 12.17
N ARG A 257 22.63 14.54 12.08
CA ARG A 257 23.35 13.76 11.07
C ARG A 257 22.38 12.88 10.29
N ARG A 258 22.67 12.68 9.01
CA ARG A 258 21.92 11.74 8.16
C ARG A 258 22.48 10.31 8.33
N SER A 259 21.58 9.35 8.38
CA SER A 259 21.93 7.93 8.46
C SER A 259 21.45 7.21 7.20
N ASN A 260 22.31 6.37 6.66
CA ASN A 260 21.89 5.40 5.64
C ASN A 260 21.14 4.20 6.24
N ARG A 261 21.00 4.12 7.56
CA ARG A 261 20.21 3.10 8.25
C ARG A 261 18.83 3.66 8.57
N ILE A 262 17.84 2.83 8.35
CA ILE A 262 16.45 3.10 8.69
C ILE A 262 16.27 2.81 10.17
N ASP A 263 15.64 3.71 10.91
CA ASP A 263 15.26 3.47 12.29
C ASP A 263 14.03 2.53 12.37
N ARG A 264 13.66 2.12 13.59
CA ARG A 264 12.57 1.18 13.82
C ARG A 264 11.31 1.84 14.40
N ARG A 265 11.11 3.13 14.16
CA ARG A 265 9.95 3.83 14.71
C ARG A 265 8.64 3.15 14.37
N VAL A 266 8.45 2.76 13.09
CA VAL A 266 7.23 2.06 12.66
C VAL A 266 7.05 0.77 13.43
N THR A 267 8.10 -0.04 13.57
CA THR A 267 8.05 -1.28 14.36
C THR A 267 7.68 -1.03 15.81
N HIS A 268 8.32 -0.05 16.46
CA HIS A 268 8.06 0.26 17.86
C HIS A 268 6.65 0.79 18.07
N ALA A 269 6.18 1.73 17.24
CA ALA A 269 4.81 2.24 17.32
C ALA A 269 3.76 1.13 17.15
N LEU A 270 3.95 0.21 16.19
CA LEU A 270 3.04 -0.91 16.02
C LEU A 270 3.11 -1.93 17.18
N GLN A 271 4.28 -2.13 17.79
CA GLN A 271 4.41 -2.97 18.98
C GLN A 271 3.77 -2.32 20.19
N GLU A 272 3.88 -1.01 20.38
CA GLU A 272 3.19 -0.25 21.43
C GLU A 272 1.67 -0.38 21.32
N LEU A 273 1.11 -0.29 20.10
CA LEU A 273 -0.32 -0.55 19.87
C LEU A 273 -0.73 -1.97 20.28
N VAL A 274 0.11 -2.98 19.98
CA VAL A 274 -0.16 -4.38 20.38
C VAL A 274 0.02 -4.57 21.90
N ASP A 275 0.97 -3.89 22.52
CA ASP A 275 1.19 -3.96 23.96
C ASP A 275 0.04 -3.29 24.74
N ALA A 276 -0.64 -2.31 24.13
CA ALA A 276 -1.85 -1.68 24.68
C ALA A 276 -3.14 -2.48 24.45
N ALA A 277 -3.11 -3.60 23.72
CA ALA A 277 -4.29 -4.42 23.48
C ALA A 277 -4.75 -5.15 24.74
N ASP A 278 -6.06 -5.12 25.01
CA ASP A 278 -6.68 -5.73 26.19
C ASP A 278 -7.43 -7.04 25.89
N SER A 279 -8.13 -7.12 24.75
CA SER A 279 -9.05 -8.22 24.47
C SER A 279 -8.82 -8.89 23.11
N THR A 280 -8.71 -8.14 22.03
CA THR A 280 -8.67 -8.68 20.67
C THR A 280 -7.64 -8.00 19.79
N LEU A 281 -6.95 -8.78 18.98
CA LEU A 281 -6.04 -8.30 17.95
C LEU A 281 -6.30 -9.06 16.65
N GLU A 282 -6.72 -8.33 15.62
CA GLU A 282 -6.95 -8.84 14.27
C GLU A 282 -5.87 -8.31 13.35
N ILE A 283 -5.18 -9.21 12.68
CA ILE A 283 -4.03 -8.91 11.82
C ILE A 283 -4.31 -9.42 10.42
N GLU A 284 -4.15 -8.56 9.41
CA GLU A 284 -4.05 -8.98 8.03
C GLU A 284 -2.61 -8.70 7.55
N SER A 285 -1.89 -9.71 7.11
CA SER A 285 -0.50 -9.55 6.68
C SER A 285 -0.18 -10.43 5.48
N ALA A 286 0.35 -9.80 4.43
CA ALA A 286 0.77 -10.49 3.20
C ALA A 286 1.81 -11.57 3.49
N TYR A 287 2.80 -11.22 4.30
CA TYR A 287 3.88 -12.12 4.73
C TYR A 287 3.95 -12.12 6.26
N PHE A 288 3.62 -13.26 6.85
CA PHE A 288 3.60 -13.41 8.30
C PHE A 288 4.80 -14.23 8.76
N MET A 289 5.95 -13.55 8.82
CA MET A 289 7.23 -14.18 9.22
C MET A 289 7.86 -13.43 10.39
N LEU A 290 7.32 -13.68 11.57
CA LEU A 290 7.68 -12.94 12.78
C LEU A 290 9.19 -13.02 13.08
N THR A 291 9.78 -11.87 13.33
CA THR A 291 11.08 -11.75 14.00
C THR A 291 10.98 -12.17 15.46
N ARG A 292 12.11 -12.29 16.15
CA ARG A 292 12.11 -12.59 17.59
C ARG A 292 11.37 -11.52 18.41
N GLY A 293 11.51 -10.25 18.02
CA GLY A 293 10.83 -9.12 18.68
C GLY A 293 9.32 -9.22 18.53
N TRP A 294 8.81 -9.37 17.32
CA TRP A 294 7.40 -9.54 17.05
C TRP A 294 6.81 -10.78 17.70
N PHE A 295 7.53 -11.92 17.66
CA PHE A 295 7.06 -13.13 18.31
C PHE A 295 6.94 -12.97 19.84
N LYS A 296 7.88 -12.26 20.48
CA LYS A 296 7.80 -11.92 21.91
C LYS A 296 6.61 -11.03 22.22
N CYS A 297 6.40 -9.97 21.45
CA CYS A 297 5.30 -9.01 21.61
C CYS A 297 3.93 -9.73 21.53
N LEU A 298 3.66 -10.48 20.44
CA LEU A 298 2.41 -11.23 20.29
C LEU A 298 2.23 -12.31 21.37
N LYS A 299 3.30 -13.00 21.77
CA LYS A 299 3.25 -13.98 22.87
C LYS A 299 2.92 -13.31 24.21
N ALA A 300 3.42 -12.10 24.46
CA ALA A 300 3.10 -11.32 25.66
C ALA A 300 1.63 -10.90 25.65
N ALA A 301 1.10 -10.39 24.52
CA ALA A 301 -0.32 -10.10 24.37
C ALA A 301 -1.20 -11.35 24.64
N ARG A 302 -0.84 -12.51 24.10
CA ARG A 302 -1.53 -13.78 24.40
C ARG A 302 -1.51 -14.13 25.88
N LYS A 303 -0.41 -13.89 26.60
CA LYS A 303 -0.32 -14.14 28.05
C LYS A 303 -1.21 -13.21 28.87
N ARG A 304 -1.50 -11.99 28.37
CA ARG A 304 -2.48 -11.07 28.97
C ARG A 304 -3.94 -11.48 28.69
N GLY A 305 -4.17 -12.49 27.86
CA GLY A 305 -5.52 -12.94 27.48
C GLY A 305 -6.02 -12.43 26.13
N VAL A 306 -5.24 -11.57 25.43
CA VAL A 306 -5.64 -11.02 24.13
C VAL A 306 -5.86 -12.14 23.11
N ARG A 307 -7.03 -12.22 22.49
CA ARG A 307 -7.29 -13.13 21.38
C ARG A 307 -6.65 -12.60 20.10
N ILE A 308 -5.73 -13.36 19.49
CA ILE A 308 -5.03 -12.95 18.27
C ILE A 308 -5.48 -13.79 17.09
N ARG A 309 -6.11 -13.15 16.10
CA ARG A 309 -6.51 -13.73 14.81
C ARG A 309 -5.69 -13.13 13.68
N VAL A 310 -5.17 -13.97 12.79
CA VAL A 310 -4.31 -13.54 11.69
C VAL A 310 -4.80 -14.12 10.38
N ILE A 311 -5.09 -13.27 9.41
CA ILE A 311 -5.29 -13.65 7.99
C ILE A 311 -3.98 -13.47 7.25
N THR A 312 -3.53 -14.52 6.57
CA THR A 312 -2.34 -14.48 5.72
C THR A 312 -2.51 -15.40 4.50
N ASN A 313 -1.53 -15.40 3.59
CA ASN A 313 -1.57 -16.22 2.40
C ASN A 313 -1.40 -17.72 2.70
N SER A 314 -2.07 -18.55 1.92
CA SER A 314 -1.84 -19.98 1.84
C SER A 314 -0.78 -20.32 0.78
N ALA A 315 -0.48 -21.61 0.63
CA ALA A 315 0.40 -22.11 -0.43
C ALA A 315 -0.16 -21.90 -1.86
N THR A 316 -1.46 -21.60 -1.98
CA THR A 316 -2.12 -21.40 -3.27
C THR A 316 -2.29 -19.93 -3.65
N SER A 317 -2.29 -19.02 -2.68
CA SER A 317 -2.50 -17.58 -2.89
C SER A 317 -1.22 -16.74 -2.85
N ASN A 318 -0.11 -17.25 -2.28
CA ASN A 318 1.14 -16.50 -2.15
C ASN A 318 1.88 -16.39 -3.51
N ASP A 319 2.36 -15.18 -3.84
CA ASP A 319 3.17 -14.90 -5.04
C ASP A 319 4.63 -15.34 -4.90
N LEU A 320 5.15 -15.48 -3.65
CA LEU A 320 6.52 -15.86 -3.34
C LEU A 320 6.59 -17.26 -2.68
N PRO A 321 6.66 -18.35 -3.48
CA PRO A 321 6.62 -19.73 -2.96
C PRO A 321 7.69 -20.04 -1.91
N ILE A 322 8.88 -19.44 -2.00
CA ILE A 322 9.96 -19.66 -1.00
C ILE A 322 9.59 -19.03 0.36
N ILE A 323 8.99 -17.85 0.36
CA ILE A 323 8.54 -17.18 1.58
C ILE A 323 7.42 -17.98 2.24
N GLN A 324 6.50 -18.50 1.44
CA GLN A 324 5.43 -19.37 1.93
C GLN A 324 5.97 -20.68 2.51
N ALA A 325 7.04 -21.23 1.93
CA ALA A 325 7.68 -22.43 2.45
C ALA A 325 8.34 -22.17 3.82
N VAL A 326 9.00 -21.02 4.00
CA VAL A 326 9.57 -20.60 5.30
C VAL A 326 8.45 -20.40 6.34
N TYR A 327 7.35 -19.72 5.96
CA TYR A 327 6.17 -19.58 6.82
C TYR A 327 5.62 -20.94 7.24
N ALA A 328 5.45 -21.88 6.31
CA ALA A 328 4.94 -23.23 6.58
C ALA A 328 5.77 -24.00 7.61
N ASN A 329 7.09 -23.75 7.69
CA ASN A 329 7.97 -24.31 8.71
C ASN A 329 7.78 -23.65 10.09
N ARG A 330 7.39 -22.36 10.12
CA ARG A 330 7.24 -21.59 11.37
C ARG A 330 5.81 -21.59 11.94
N ARG A 331 4.78 -21.83 11.13
CA ARG A 331 3.37 -21.70 11.52
C ARG A 331 2.98 -22.57 12.73
N GLY A 332 3.55 -23.78 12.86
CA GLY A 332 3.31 -24.65 14.01
C GLY A 332 3.76 -24.03 15.33
N ARG A 333 4.88 -23.27 15.33
CA ARG A 333 5.34 -22.52 16.49
C ARG A 333 4.37 -21.39 16.86
N TYR A 334 3.81 -20.68 15.86
CA TYR A 334 2.87 -19.60 16.09
C TYR A 334 1.56 -20.12 16.67
N ARG A 335 1.02 -21.22 16.12
CA ARG A 335 -0.18 -21.89 16.63
C ARG A 335 0.01 -22.36 18.08
N ARG A 336 1.15 -22.98 18.43
CA ARG A 336 1.47 -23.37 19.82
C ARG A 336 1.59 -22.18 20.77
N ALA A 337 1.87 -20.99 20.27
CA ALA A 337 1.85 -19.75 21.05
C ALA A 337 0.44 -19.17 21.23
N GLY A 338 -0.61 -19.83 20.72
CA GLY A 338 -2.01 -19.41 20.82
C GLY A 338 -2.44 -18.38 19.76
N ILE A 339 -1.67 -18.22 18.68
CA ILE A 339 -2.05 -17.36 17.55
C ILE A 339 -2.94 -18.16 16.59
N GLU A 340 -4.16 -17.67 16.35
CA GLU A 340 -5.11 -18.26 15.43
C GLU A 340 -4.77 -17.84 13.98
N LEU A 341 -4.21 -18.78 13.19
CA LEU A 341 -3.78 -18.53 11.82
C LEU A 341 -4.85 -19.01 10.84
N TYR A 342 -5.37 -18.10 10.05
CA TYR A 342 -6.33 -18.29 8.97
C TYR A 342 -5.62 -18.09 7.63
N GLU A 343 -5.53 -19.17 6.85
CA GLU A 343 -4.83 -19.17 5.57
C GLU A 343 -5.83 -18.97 4.43
N TYR A 344 -5.68 -17.90 3.65
CA TYR A 344 -6.62 -17.52 2.58
C TYR A 344 -6.69 -18.59 1.47
N CYS A 345 -7.88 -19.02 1.11
CA CYS A 345 -8.13 -20.11 0.16
C CYS A 345 -8.34 -19.65 -1.29
N GLY A 346 -8.61 -18.35 -1.49
CA GLY A 346 -8.86 -17.81 -2.82
C GLY A 346 -7.63 -17.78 -3.73
N ILE A 347 -7.85 -17.39 -4.99
CA ILE A 347 -6.79 -17.28 -6.01
C ILE A 347 -6.03 -15.95 -5.92
N ARG A 348 -6.66 -14.92 -5.37
CA ARG A 348 -6.04 -13.59 -5.20
C ARG A 348 -5.03 -13.63 -4.08
N MET A 349 -3.95 -12.90 -4.22
CA MET A 349 -3.00 -12.74 -3.12
C MET A 349 -3.55 -11.78 -2.08
N VAL A 350 -3.54 -12.16 -0.81
CA VAL A 350 -3.75 -11.22 0.30
C VAL A 350 -2.50 -10.36 0.43
N HIS A 351 -2.62 -9.08 0.06
CA HIS A 351 -1.52 -8.11 0.17
C HIS A 351 -1.80 -7.02 1.24
N LEU A 352 -2.79 -7.26 2.08
CA LEU A 352 -3.22 -6.41 3.20
C LEU A 352 -2.14 -6.27 4.28
N LYS A 353 -2.08 -5.11 4.92
CA LYS A 353 -1.24 -4.83 6.08
C LYS A 353 -2.02 -3.95 7.05
N THR A 354 -2.79 -4.61 7.94
CA THR A 354 -3.71 -3.92 8.85
C THR A 354 -3.68 -4.52 10.24
N LEU A 355 -4.00 -3.72 11.26
CA LEU A 355 -4.28 -4.15 12.62
C LEU A 355 -5.61 -3.55 13.06
N THR A 356 -6.50 -4.38 13.63
CA THR A 356 -7.67 -3.92 14.39
C THR A 356 -7.49 -4.35 15.83
N ILE A 357 -7.54 -3.42 16.77
CA ILE A 357 -7.27 -3.66 18.18
C ILE A 357 -8.50 -3.31 18.99
N ASP A 358 -9.03 -4.25 19.76
CA ASP A 358 -10.13 -4.11 20.71
C ASP A 358 -11.40 -3.48 20.14
N LYS A 359 -11.57 -3.51 18.80
CA LYS A 359 -12.62 -2.80 18.05
C LYS A 359 -12.60 -1.27 18.29
N GLN A 360 -11.47 -0.74 18.72
CA GLN A 360 -11.25 0.67 19.00
C GLN A 360 -10.25 1.30 18.04
N VAL A 361 -9.15 0.60 17.74
CA VAL A 361 -8.09 1.14 16.90
C VAL A 361 -8.08 0.44 15.54
N ALA A 362 -8.04 1.23 14.47
CA ALA A 362 -7.78 0.76 13.11
C ALA A 362 -6.43 1.29 12.61
N MET A 363 -5.57 0.40 12.15
CA MET A 363 -4.28 0.74 11.51
C MET A 363 -4.22 0.18 10.10
N ILE A 364 -3.71 0.98 9.16
CA ILE A 364 -3.44 0.61 7.76
C ILE A 364 -2.07 1.15 7.37
N GLY A 365 -1.29 0.35 6.62
CA GLY A 365 0.03 0.78 6.14
C GLY A 365 0.65 -0.09 5.08
N SER A 366 1.96 0.05 4.94
CA SER A 366 2.78 -0.76 4.02
C SER A 366 3.56 -1.87 4.74
N TYR A 367 3.56 -1.89 6.07
CA TYR A 367 4.42 -2.71 6.93
C TYR A 367 3.98 -4.18 6.98
N ASN A 368 4.78 -5.11 6.47
CA ASN A 368 4.61 -6.53 6.67
C ASN A 368 5.19 -6.98 8.02
N LEU A 369 4.60 -8.00 8.64
CA LEU A 369 5.16 -8.60 9.87
C LEU A 369 6.32 -9.54 9.52
N ASP A 370 7.39 -8.97 8.94
CA ASP A 370 8.58 -9.68 8.55
C ASP A 370 9.88 -8.91 8.86
N GLN A 371 11.02 -9.58 8.69
CA GLN A 371 12.33 -8.99 8.98
C GLN A 371 12.70 -7.87 8.01
N THR A 372 12.20 -7.89 6.78
CA THR A 372 12.53 -6.91 5.77
C THR A 372 11.89 -5.57 6.09
N SER A 373 10.60 -5.59 6.45
CA SER A 373 9.89 -4.39 6.92
C SER A 373 10.46 -3.86 8.24
N GLU A 374 10.84 -4.75 9.18
CA GLU A 374 11.42 -4.31 10.46
C GLU A 374 12.78 -3.62 10.34
N LYS A 375 13.65 -4.06 9.40
CA LYS A 375 15.07 -3.71 9.44
C LYS A 375 15.61 -3.01 8.20
N ARG A 376 14.90 -3.06 7.08
CA ARG A 376 15.49 -2.71 5.77
C ARG A 376 14.67 -1.73 4.94
N ASN A 377 13.34 -1.84 5.01
CA ASN A 377 12.46 -1.03 4.17
C ASN A 377 12.08 0.29 4.82
N THR A 378 11.83 1.30 3.99
CA THR A 378 11.03 2.44 4.43
C THR A 378 9.57 2.01 4.41
N GLU A 379 8.97 1.97 5.57
CA GLU A 379 7.55 1.64 5.72
C GLU A 379 6.79 2.83 6.28
N VAL A 380 5.51 2.92 5.98
CA VAL A 380 4.60 3.91 6.55
C VAL A 380 3.38 3.21 7.14
N ALA A 381 2.84 3.77 8.21
CA ALA A 381 1.58 3.33 8.77
C ALA A 381 0.82 4.52 9.34
N ALA A 382 -0.52 4.43 9.33
CA ALA A 382 -1.36 5.37 10.04
C ALA A 382 -2.43 4.61 10.82
N TRP A 383 -2.85 5.20 11.94
CA TRP A 383 -3.93 4.64 12.76
C TRP A 383 -4.78 5.74 13.38
N VAL A 384 -5.97 5.34 13.76
CA VAL A 384 -6.91 6.17 14.49
C VAL A 384 -7.56 5.33 15.60
N ASN A 385 -7.73 5.92 16.77
CA ASN A 385 -8.55 5.36 17.83
C ASN A 385 -9.99 5.82 17.64
N ASP A 386 -10.74 5.10 16.81
CA ASP A 386 -12.12 5.42 16.47
C ASP A 386 -12.91 4.11 16.30
N PRO A 387 -13.85 3.81 17.22
CA PRO A 387 -14.64 2.57 17.18
C PRO A 387 -15.42 2.38 15.88
N PHE A 388 -15.89 3.46 15.25
CA PHE A 388 -16.62 3.38 13.99
C PHE A 388 -15.71 2.91 12.85
N VAL A 389 -14.51 3.47 12.74
CA VAL A 389 -13.50 3.07 11.73
C VAL A 389 -13.02 1.65 12.03
N ALA A 390 -12.74 1.34 13.29
CA ALA A 390 -12.30 0.00 13.70
C ALA A 390 -13.35 -1.07 13.40
N LEU A 391 -14.63 -0.78 13.60
CA LEU A 391 -15.73 -1.69 13.25
C LEU A 391 -15.85 -1.90 11.73
N GLN A 392 -15.64 -0.86 10.93
CA GLN A 392 -15.59 -1.01 9.46
C GLN A 392 -14.45 -1.95 9.05
N GLN A 393 -13.25 -1.77 9.61
CA GLN A 393 -12.11 -2.64 9.33
C GLN A 393 -12.36 -4.06 9.80
N GLN A 394 -12.97 -4.27 10.96
CA GLN A 394 -13.35 -5.59 11.47
C GLN A 394 -14.36 -6.29 10.54
N LYS A 395 -15.40 -5.60 10.05
CA LYS A 395 -16.34 -6.17 9.09
C LYS A 395 -15.63 -6.68 7.82
N LEU A 396 -14.63 -5.94 7.34
CA LEU A 396 -13.80 -6.37 6.20
C LEU A 396 -12.94 -7.58 6.57
N PHE A 397 -12.37 -7.62 7.76
CA PHE A 397 -11.63 -8.77 8.28
C PHE A 397 -12.51 -10.03 8.30
N GLU A 398 -13.71 -9.96 8.90
CA GLU A 398 -14.65 -11.09 8.97
C GLU A 398 -15.07 -11.60 7.57
N LYS A 399 -15.26 -10.69 6.63
CA LYS A 399 -15.56 -11.04 5.23
C LYS A 399 -14.45 -11.89 4.59
N TYR A 400 -13.17 -11.53 4.81
CA TYR A 400 -12.06 -12.33 4.30
C TYR A 400 -11.81 -13.58 5.14
N LEU A 401 -12.08 -13.53 6.44
CA LEU A 401 -11.98 -14.69 7.34
C LEU A 401 -12.87 -15.83 6.87
N ALA A 402 -14.09 -15.54 6.40
CA ALA A 402 -15.02 -16.51 5.83
C ALA A 402 -14.47 -17.22 4.58
N GLN A 403 -13.44 -16.69 3.94
CA GLN A 403 -12.77 -17.24 2.76
C GLN A 403 -11.45 -17.95 3.11
N CYS A 404 -11.17 -18.13 4.38
CA CYS A 404 -9.92 -18.73 4.86
C CYS A 404 -10.11 -20.14 5.39
N GLN A 405 -9.05 -20.93 5.33
CA GLN A 405 -8.92 -22.17 6.09
C GLN A 405 -8.74 -21.83 7.57
N PRO A 406 -9.63 -22.27 8.47
CA PRO A 406 -9.47 -22.06 9.90
C PRO A 406 -8.32 -22.89 10.48
N PRO A 407 -7.86 -22.59 11.70
CA PRO A 407 -6.83 -23.39 12.37
C PRO A 407 -7.27 -24.86 12.53
N GLY A 408 -6.56 -25.77 11.86
CA GLY A 408 -6.86 -27.22 11.91
C GLY A 408 -8.01 -27.69 11.03
N GLY A 409 -8.70 -26.78 10.32
CA GLY A 409 -9.78 -27.11 9.40
C GLY A 409 -9.37 -27.14 7.93
N GLU A 410 -10.36 -27.11 7.05
CA GLU A 410 -10.21 -27.10 5.60
C GLU A 410 -10.73 -25.80 4.98
N CYS A 411 -10.41 -25.58 3.72
CA CYS A 411 -10.97 -24.47 2.95
C CYS A 411 -12.49 -24.60 2.79
N PRO A 412 -13.24 -23.48 2.73
CA PRO A 412 -14.66 -23.52 2.40
C PRO A 412 -14.92 -24.31 1.11
N ALA A 413 -16.03 -25.04 1.05
CA ALA A 413 -16.36 -25.93 -0.08
C ALA A 413 -16.32 -25.19 -1.44
N SER A 414 -16.79 -23.94 -1.48
CA SER A 414 -16.75 -23.08 -2.67
C SER A 414 -15.33 -22.74 -3.15
N MET A 415 -14.30 -22.93 -2.32
CA MET A 415 -12.89 -22.63 -2.62
C MET A 415 -11.98 -23.86 -2.52
N SER A 416 -12.54 -25.04 -2.34
CA SER A 416 -11.78 -26.30 -2.18
C SER A 416 -11.21 -26.82 -3.51
N VAL A 417 -11.85 -26.49 -4.63
CA VAL A 417 -11.41 -26.91 -5.97
C VAL A 417 -10.27 -25.99 -6.45
N LEU A 418 -9.06 -26.55 -6.54
CA LEU A 418 -7.87 -25.82 -7.00
C LEU A 418 -7.74 -25.91 -8.52
N ASN A 419 -7.44 -24.76 -9.15
CA ASN A 419 -7.04 -24.74 -10.56
C ASN A 419 -5.58 -25.27 -10.73
N GLU A 420 -5.13 -25.49 -11.96
CA GLU A 420 -3.83 -26.07 -12.23
C GLU A 420 -2.67 -25.19 -11.73
N GLU A 421 -2.80 -23.88 -11.80
CA GLU A 421 -1.78 -22.96 -11.28
C GLU A 421 -1.66 -23.06 -9.76
N GLN A 422 -2.76 -23.11 -9.04
CA GLN A 422 -2.78 -23.30 -7.58
C GLN A 422 -2.17 -24.65 -7.18
N LYS A 423 -2.48 -25.71 -7.92
CA LYS A 423 -1.86 -27.04 -7.71
C LYS A 423 -0.35 -26.99 -7.93
N LYS A 424 0.10 -26.30 -8.98
CA LYS A 424 1.53 -26.10 -9.28
C LYS A 424 2.23 -25.31 -8.16
N ARG A 425 1.63 -24.21 -7.69
CA ARG A 425 2.16 -23.41 -6.57
C ARG A 425 2.26 -24.26 -5.29
N LYS A 426 1.21 -25.02 -4.95
CA LYS A 426 1.21 -25.90 -3.77
C LYS A 426 2.31 -26.94 -3.82
N ARG A 427 2.53 -27.60 -4.99
CA ARG A 427 3.63 -28.56 -5.21
C ARG A 427 5.00 -27.88 -5.04
N LYS A 428 5.19 -26.68 -5.63
CA LYS A 428 6.44 -25.90 -5.51
C LYS A 428 6.73 -25.51 -4.06
N VAL A 429 5.74 -25.03 -3.31
CA VAL A 429 5.88 -24.69 -1.87
C VAL A 429 6.26 -25.94 -1.07
N LYS A 430 5.61 -27.09 -1.31
CA LYS A 430 5.95 -28.35 -0.65
C LYS A 430 7.40 -28.75 -0.90
N TRP A 431 7.87 -28.69 -2.14
CA TRP A 431 9.26 -29.00 -2.48
C TRP A 431 10.26 -28.03 -1.82
N LEU A 432 10.03 -26.72 -1.94
CA LEU A 432 10.88 -25.68 -1.35
C LEU A 432 10.95 -25.78 0.18
N ARG A 433 9.90 -26.24 0.84
CA ARG A 433 9.82 -26.39 2.28
C ARG A 433 10.90 -27.32 2.83
N PHE A 434 11.20 -28.40 2.12
CA PHE A 434 12.19 -29.39 2.55
C PHE A 434 13.58 -29.12 2.01
N THR A 435 13.73 -28.31 0.96
CA THR A 435 15.02 -28.05 0.30
C THR A 435 15.63 -26.71 0.74
N LEU A 436 15.11 -25.60 0.26
CA LEU A 436 15.71 -24.27 0.41
C LEU A 436 15.20 -23.49 1.63
N ALA A 437 13.94 -23.72 2.05
CA ALA A 437 13.34 -22.92 3.13
C ALA A 437 14.08 -23.02 4.47
N PRO A 438 14.70 -24.15 4.89
CA PRO A 438 15.52 -24.19 6.09
C PRO A 438 16.71 -23.23 6.03
N LEU A 439 17.40 -23.13 4.89
CA LEU A 439 18.55 -22.23 4.70
C LEU A 439 18.13 -20.76 4.63
N VAL A 440 17.11 -20.47 3.82
CA VAL A 440 16.56 -19.11 3.68
C VAL A 440 15.97 -18.62 4.99
N GLY A 441 15.34 -19.50 5.76
CA GLY A 441 14.78 -19.19 7.08
C GLY A 441 15.80 -18.78 8.14
N LEU A 442 17.09 -19.08 7.96
CA LEU A 442 18.15 -18.60 8.85
C LEU A 442 18.49 -17.13 8.60
N VAL A 443 18.27 -16.65 7.37
CA VAL A 443 18.59 -15.28 6.92
C VAL A 443 17.38 -14.34 7.07
N LEU A 444 16.18 -14.88 6.99
CA LEU A 444 14.90 -14.20 7.17
C LEU A 444 14.35 -14.38 8.60
#